data_4c3b31918928403a47db1d1d104623ae
#
_entry.id   4c3b31918928403a47db1d1d104623ae
#
_cell.length_a   1.000
_cell.length_b   1.000
_cell.length_c   1.000
_cell.angle_alpha   90.00
_cell.angle_beta   90.00
_cell.angle_gamma   90.00
#
_symmetry.space_group_name_H-M   'P 1'
#
loop_
_entity.id
_entity.type
_entity.pdbx_description
1 polymer ?
#
loop_
_entity_poly.entity_id
_entity_poly.type
_entity_poly.pdbx_seq_one_letter_code
_entity_poly.pdbx_strand_id
1 'polypeptide(L)'
;MGNSQWSRGIENLRLQCKIHGIYMNSSLRLIFFPIFVMVFVFSGVSLAQTPAPRPTPPPDEDTGQLKTFEVRLPVTVTLKKELVPGLSRGDFSVFEDGIQQEITFFTDEKTNPPVYVGVLMDTSPSAAGKLAFSKESAMNFMHTVLRLRKDRAAFMTFDHEVTLRQDFTDKLDLLQKAVDNVKKPGSQTALYDAVWEFSDEKLRNVAGRRVIVIITDGDDTFSRAKLEDAIDIAQRTETTIFGISTKAGFLGSVPGVEAGTVKDKGDKYLTRLCEETGGEAFFTGDMLALERAFKKISEELRSQYIITYRPANQNYDGRERKVEVRFTDGSKSDKYKLRTKASYRAVKDSLK
;
A
#
# COMPACT_ATOMS: atom_id res chain seq x y z
N MET A 1 60.21 -23.72 -19.84
CA MET A 1 60.98 -23.25 -18.67
C MET A 1 60.12 -22.20 -17.99
N GLY A 2 59.60 -22.34 -16.87
CA GLY A 2 59.78 -22.89 -15.59
C GLY A 2 58.43 -23.05 -14.88
N ASN A 3 58.35 -24.20 -14.37
CA ASN A 3 57.29 -24.79 -13.56
C ASN A 3 57.30 -24.28 -12.11
N SER A 4 56.13 -24.50 -11.49
CA SER A 4 55.98 -24.83 -10.07
C SER A 4 56.31 -23.77 -9.02
N GLN A 5 55.25 -23.37 -8.38
CA GLN A 5 55.09 -23.42 -6.91
C GLN A 5 53.81 -22.62 -6.54
N TRP A 6 52.80 -23.31 -6.09
CA TRP A 6 51.85 -22.91 -5.07
C TRP A 6 50.78 -24.01 -4.89
N SER A 7 51.29 -25.20 -4.50
CA SER A 7 50.45 -26.24 -3.92
C SER A 7 51.07 -26.68 -2.59
N ARG A 8 50.81 -25.96 -1.53
CA ARG A 8 50.96 -26.39 -0.12
C ARG A 8 50.39 -25.30 0.80
N GLY A 9 49.19 -25.52 1.31
CA GLY A 9 48.60 -24.57 2.24
C GLY A 9 47.16 -24.84 2.71
N ILE A 10 46.66 -26.08 2.51
CA ILE A 10 45.34 -26.45 3.04
C ILE A 10 45.41 -27.85 3.63
N GLU A 11 46.21 -28.02 4.67
CA GLU A 11 46.23 -29.29 5.44
C GLU A 11 46.67 -29.08 6.91
N ASN A 12 46.28 -28.00 7.57
CA ASN A 12 46.56 -27.85 9.00
C ASN A 12 45.53 -26.97 9.72
N LEU A 13 44.27 -27.36 9.68
CA LEU A 13 43.23 -26.78 10.57
C LEU A 13 42.08 -27.75 10.86
N ARG A 14 42.49 -29.04 11.05
CA ARG A 14 41.59 -30.08 11.58
C ARG A 14 42.30 -30.86 12.68
N LEU A 15 42.63 -30.21 13.80
CA LEU A 15 43.04 -30.93 15.03
C LEU A 15 43.22 -29.93 16.16
N GLN A 16 42.12 -29.49 16.75
CA GLN A 16 42.08 -29.09 18.14
C GLN A 16 40.64 -28.71 18.51
N CYS A 17 39.92 -29.63 19.03
CA CYS A 17 38.83 -29.48 20.04
C CYS A 17 38.25 -30.87 20.36
N LYS A 18 39.11 -31.71 20.98
CA LYS A 18 38.68 -32.89 21.72
C LYS A 18 39.38 -32.75 23.07
N ILE A 19 38.63 -32.98 24.13
CA ILE A 19 38.99 -33.04 25.55
C ILE A 19 38.33 -31.90 26.35
N HIS A 20 37.15 -32.21 26.87
CA HIS A 20 36.82 -32.17 28.29
C HIS A 20 35.48 -32.90 28.49
N GLY A 21 35.61 -34.19 28.67
CA GLY A 21 34.56 -35.03 29.24
C GLY A 21 34.59 -34.88 30.76
N ILE A 22 33.48 -34.55 31.32
CA ILE A 22 33.27 -34.73 32.78
C ILE A 22 32.21 -35.82 32.94
N TYR A 23 32.72 -37.01 33.33
CA TYR A 23 31.96 -38.09 33.93
C TYR A 23 31.40 -37.64 35.25
N MET A 24 30.09 -37.82 35.49
CA MET A 24 29.56 -37.86 36.82
C MET A 24 28.75 -39.14 37.01
N ASN A 25 29.26 -39.89 37.94
CA ASN A 25 28.96 -41.27 38.30
C ASN A 25 27.67 -41.36 39.14
N SER A 26 26.94 -42.43 38.88
CA SER A 26 25.80 -42.90 39.68
C SER A 26 26.23 -43.50 41.00
N SER A 27 25.53 -43.21 42.11
CA SER A 27 25.34 -44.15 43.23
C SER A 27 24.15 -43.72 44.09
N LEU A 28 23.09 -44.33 43.92
CA LEU A 28 22.22 -45.12 44.77
C LEU A 28 22.50 -45.04 46.28
N ARG A 29 21.58 -44.52 47.08
CA ARG A 29 21.25 -45.07 48.44
C ARG A 29 19.78 -44.77 48.76
N LEU A 30 19.04 -45.89 48.85
CA LEU A 30 17.74 -46.03 49.55
C LEU A 30 17.91 -45.73 51.05
N ILE A 31 17.05 -44.90 51.59
CA ILE A 31 16.77 -44.83 53.00
C ILE A 31 15.26 -44.97 53.17
N PHE A 32 14.86 -46.15 53.67
CA PHE A 32 13.52 -46.42 54.17
C PHE A 32 13.29 -45.66 55.46
N PHE A 33 12.19 -44.95 55.60
CA PHE A 33 11.61 -44.56 56.87
C PHE A 33 10.10 -44.85 56.81
N PRO A 34 9.58 -45.62 57.85
CA PRO A 34 8.16 -45.92 57.88
C PRO A 34 7.38 -44.75 58.48
N ILE A 35 6.41 -44.26 57.75
CA ILE A 35 5.47 -43.27 58.26
C ILE A 35 4.27 -44.01 58.84
N PHE A 36 4.08 -43.75 60.09
CA PHE A 36 2.97 -44.13 60.94
C PHE A 36 1.64 -43.55 60.43
N VAL A 37 0.70 -44.43 60.04
CA VAL A 37 -0.63 -44.03 59.61
C VAL A 37 -1.48 -43.77 60.83
N MET A 38 -1.75 -42.50 61.13
CA MET A 38 -2.74 -42.13 62.17
C MET A 38 -4.05 -41.75 61.46
N VAL A 39 -4.99 -42.68 61.47
CA VAL A 39 -6.34 -42.42 60.90
C VAL A 39 -7.13 -41.62 61.94
N PHE A 40 -7.32 -40.31 61.61
CA PHE A 40 -8.30 -39.48 62.31
C PHE A 40 -9.61 -39.50 61.50
N VAL A 41 -10.60 -40.20 62.05
CA VAL A 41 -11.97 -40.15 61.54
C VAL A 41 -12.60 -38.83 62.04
N PHE A 42 -12.59 -37.82 61.19
CA PHE A 42 -13.36 -36.59 61.41
C PHE A 42 -14.69 -36.72 60.67
N SER A 43 -15.76 -37.00 61.44
CA SER A 43 -17.12 -36.88 60.93
C SER A 43 -17.45 -35.38 60.68
N GLY A 44 -17.12 -34.88 59.53
CA GLY A 44 -17.46 -33.52 59.15
C GLY A 44 -18.85 -33.48 58.56
N VAL A 45 -19.74 -32.74 59.18
CA VAL A 45 -21.05 -32.35 58.67
C VAL A 45 -20.82 -31.47 57.45
N SER A 46 -21.11 -31.99 56.26
CA SER A 46 -21.12 -31.20 55.02
C SER A 46 -22.32 -30.26 55.03
N LEU A 47 -22.10 -29.00 55.41
CA LEU A 47 -23.00 -27.92 55.07
C LEU A 47 -22.90 -27.71 53.56
N ALA A 48 -23.92 -28.12 52.82
CA ALA A 48 -24.06 -27.82 51.41
C ALA A 48 -24.13 -26.30 51.25
N GLN A 49 -23.02 -25.69 50.84
CA GLN A 49 -23.03 -24.30 50.39
C GLN A 49 -23.71 -24.27 49.02
N THR A 50 -24.88 -23.65 48.96
CA THR A 50 -25.49 -23.25 47.69
C THR A 50 -24.49 -22.37 46.92
N PRO A 51 -24.14 -22.72 45.67
CA PRO A 51 -23.26 -21.86 44.88
C PRO A 51 -23.89 -20.46 44.76
N ALA A 52 -23.13 -19.43 45.11
CA ALA A 52 -23.54 -18.08 44.89
C ALA A 52 -23.92 -17.90 43.40
N PRO A 53 -25.00 -17.19 43.07
CA PRO A 53 -25.35 -16.94 41.68
C PRO A 53 -24.16 -16.27 40.99
N ARG A 54 -23.72 -16.89 39.89
CA ARG A 54 -22.66 -16.32 39.05
C ARG A 54 -23.12 -14.91 38.62
N PRO A 55 -22.33 -13.87 38.85
CA PRO A 55 -22.71 -12.55 38.39
C PRO A 55 -22.98 -12.66 36.88
N THR A 56 -24.19 -12.34 36.48
CA THR A 56 -24.52 -12.13 35.07
C THR A 56 -23.55 -11.09 34.54
N PRO A 57 -22.80 -11.35 33.44
CA PRO A 57 -22.04 -10.31 32.82
C PRO A 57 -23.03 -9.15 32.53
N PRO A 58 -22.60 -7.90 32.73
CA PRO A 58 -23.43 -6.78 32.32
C PRO A 58 -23.84 -7.02 30.85
N PRO A 59 -25.08 -6.69 30.47
CA PRO A 59 -25.45 -6.78 29.06
C PRO A 59 -24.34 -6.07 28.30
N ASP A 60 -23.77 -6.75 27.29
CA ASP A 60 -22.90 -6.11 26.33
C ASP A 60 -23.64 -4.84 25.93
N GLU A 61 -23.25 -3.70 26.49
CA GLU A 61 -23.51 -2.44 25.85
C GLU A 61 -22.82 -2.58 24.50
N ASP A 62 -23.60 -3.07 23.53
CA ASP A 62 -23.33 -2.85 22.13
C ASP A 62 -23.29 -1.33 22.00
N THR A 63 -22.16 -0.75 22.41
CA THR A 63 -21.76 0.57 21.99
C THR A 63 -21.58 0.42 20.50
N GLY A 64 -22.71 0.35 19.81
CA GLY A 64 -22.78 0.40 18.37
C GLY A 64 -21.99 1.64 17.99
N GLN A 65 -20.71 1.42 17.71
CA GLN A 65 -19.93 2.39 16.98
C GLN A 65 -20.70 2.57 15.68
N LEU A 66 -21.52 3.61 15.66
CA LEU A 66 -22.11 4.12 14.44
C LEU A 66 -20.93 4.41 13.53
N LYS A 67 -20.48 3.40 12.78
CA LYS A 67 -19.50 3.57 11.72
C LYS A 67 -20.17 4.46 10.69
N THR A 68 -19.98 5.74 10.89
CA THR A 68 -20.50 6.75 9.99
C THR A 68 -19.67 6.66 8.72
N PHE A 69 -20.32 6.38 7.64
CA PHE A 69 -19.68 6.35 6.33
C PHE A 69 -19.29 7.78 5.95
N GLU A 70 -18.02 7.99 5.72
CA GLU A 70 -17.46 9.25 5.24
C GLU A 70 -16.79 9.02 3.89
N VAL A 71 -16.96 10.00 3.01
CA VAL A 71 -16.30 9.99 1.70
C VAL A 71 -15.15 10.98 1.73
N ARG A 72 -13.96 10.51 1.42
CA ARG A 72 -12.77 11.33 1.27
C ARG A 72 -12.44 11.53 -0.20
N LEU A 73 -12.20 12.79 -0.52
CA LEU A 73 -11.88 13.25 -1.86
C LEU A 73 -10.48 13.84 -1.85
N PRO A 74 -9.49 13.17 -2.47
CA PRO A 74 -8.24 13.83 -2.79
C PRO A 74 -8.51 14.86 -3.89
N VAL A 75 -8.15 16.11 -3.65
CA VAL A 75 -8.39 17.23 -4.56
C VAL A 75 -7.07 17.90 -4.93
N THR A 76 -6.74 17.89 -6.19
CA THR A 76 -5.57 18.59 -6.76
C THR A 76 -6.05 19.83 -7.50
N VAL A 77 -5.49 20.97 -7.15
CA VAL A 77 -5.78 22.25 -7.82
C VAL A 77 -4.54 22.75 -8.54
N THR A 78 -4.68 23.11 -9.81
CA THR A 78 -3.58 23.61 -10.63
C THR A 78 -3.93 24.90 -11.36
N LEU A 79 -2.91 25.76 -11.53
CA LEU A 79 -2.92 26.93 -12.40
C LEU A 79 -1.80 26.77 -13.43
N LYS A 80 -2.13 26.70 -14.71
CA LYS A 80 -1.14 26.51 -15.79
C LYS A 80 -0.18 25.31 -15.54
N LYS A 81 -0.70 24.22 -14.96
CA LYS A 81 0.01 23.00 -14.54
C LYS A 81 0.79 23.10 -13.22
N GLU A 82 0.91 24.28 -12.61
CA GLU A 82 1.51 24.47 -11.30
C GLU A 82 0.48 24.22 -10.20
N LEU A 83 0.89 23.59 -9.09
CA LEU A 83 0.03 23.32 -7.94
C LEU A 83 -0.31 24.63 -7.22
N VAL A 84 -1.54 24.75 -6.76
CA VAL A 84 -2.05 25.92 -6.04
C VAL A 84 -2.22 25.59 -4.57
N PRO A 85 -1.29 25.96 -3.69
CA PRO A 85 -1.42 25.84 -2.24
C PRO A 85 -2.24 26.98 -1.65
N GLY A 86 -2.59 26.87 -0.34
CA GLY A 86 -3.16 27.96 0.44
C GLY A 86 -4.66 28.17 0.28
N LEU A 87 -5.38 27.28 -0.40
CA LEU A 87 -6.85 27.32 -0.42
C LEU A 87 -7.41 26.78 0.90
N SER A 88 -8.56 27.32 1.28
CA SER A 88 -9.27 26.97 2.50
C SER A 88 -10.51 26.10 2.22
N ARG A 89 -11.10 25.51 3.27
CA ARG A 89 -12.37 24.80 3.18
C ARG A 89 -13.47 25.61 2.48
N GLY A 90 -13.55 26.91 2.76
CA GLY A 90 -14.55 27.80 2.21
C GLY A 90 -14.44 28.06 0.71
N ASP A 91 -13.29 27.69 0.10
CA ASP A 91 -13.09 27.83 -1.35
C ASP A 91 -13.76 26.70 -2.13
N PHE A 92 -14.23 25.62 -1.46
CA PHE A 92 -14.76 24.44 -2.11
C PHE A 92 -16.23 24.18 -1.75
N SER A 93 -16.97 23.67 -2.72
CA SER A 93 -18.32 23.10 -2.55
C SER A 93 -18.32 21.69 -3.14
N VAL A 94 -18.91 20.72 -2.43
CA VAL A 94 -19.01 19.32 -2.83
C VAL A 94 -20.44 19.00 -3.20
N PHE A 95 -20.63 18.25 -4.26
CA PHE A 95 -21.93 17.75 -4.71
C PHE A 95 -21.87 16.23 -4.91
N GLU A 96 -22.89 15.53 -4.43
CA GLU A 96 -23.12 14.10 -4.70
C GLU A 96 -24.46 13.96 -5.42
N ASP A 97 -24.46 13.34 -6.59
CA ASP A 97 -25.63 13.22 -7.48
C ASP A 97 -26.37 14.55 -7.67
N GLY A 98 -25.63 15.67 -7.71
CA GLY A 98 -26.15 17.01 -7.87
C GLY A 98 -26.63 17.68 -6.57
N ILE A 99 -26.63 16.98 -5.44
CA ILE A 99 -27.04 17.49 -4.13
C ILE A 99 -25.78 17.98 -3.39
N GLN A 100 -25.82 19.24 -2.93
CA GLN A 100 -24.71 19.80 -2.15
C GLN A 100 -24.53 19.07 -0.83
N GLN A 101 -23.27 18.77 -0.48
CA GLN A 101 -22.87 18.06 0.72
C GLN A 101 -22.14 19.00 1.68
N GLU A 102 -22.29 18.75 2.98
CA GLU A 102 -21.54 19.48 3.99
C GLU A 102 -20.13 18.87 4.13
N ILE A 103 -19.09 19.69 3.99
CA ILE A 103 -17.71 19.27 4.22
C ILE A 103 -17.53 19.12 5.74
N THR A 104 -17.28 17.91 6.23
CA THR A 104 -17.08 17.63 7.66
C THR A 104 -15.63 17.83 8.09
N PHE A 105 -14.68 17.51 7.19
CA PHE A 105 -13.26 17.65 7.47
C PHE A 105 -12.49 18.13 6.24
N PHE A 106 -11.44 18.91 6.48
CA PHE A 106 -10.58 19.47 5.43
C PHE A 106 -9.12 19.45 5.89
N THR A 107 -8.24 18.98 5.02
CA THR A 107 -6.79 19.09 5.22
C THR A 107 -6.12 19.80 4.06
N ASP A 108 -5.16 20.61 4.40
CA ASP A 108 -4.29 21.33 3.45
C ASP A 108 -2.84 20.82 3.54
N GLU A 109 -1.94 21.50 2.85
CA GLU A 109 -0.50 21.22 2.89
C GLU A 109 0.12 21.39 4.28
N LYS A 110 -0.47 22.21 5.16
CA LYS A 110 0.05 22.46 6.52
C LYS A 110 -0.14 21.25 7.43
N THR A 111 -1.23 20.53 7.25
CA THR A 111 -1.52 19.30 8.00
C THR A 111 -0.52 18.20 7.66
N ASN A 112 -0.08 18.14 6.40
CA ASN A 112 1.00 17.34 5.86
C ASN A 112 1.16 15.95 6.53
N PRO A 113 0.16 15.06 6.48
CA PRO A 113 0.21 13.74 7.09
C PRO A 113 1.31 12.86 6.48
N PRO A 114 1.72 11.76 7.16
CA PRO A 114 2.62 10.79 6.56
C PRO A 114 2.01 10.17 5.29
N VAL A 115 2.88 9.83 4.33
CA VAL A 115 2.51 9.13 3.10
C VAL A 115 2.94 7.67 3.22
N TYR A 116 2.01 6.76 2.94
CA TYR A 116 2.25 5.34 2.78
C TYR A 116 2.14 5.03 1.29
N VAL A 117 3.27 4.70 0.68
CA VAL A 117 3.33 4.44 -0.75
C VAL A 117 3.67 2.98 -1.04
N GLY A 118 2.85 2.31 -1.84
CA GLY A 118 3.17 1.03 -2.47
C GLY A 118 3.78 1.27 -3.84
N VAL A 119 4.96 0.75 -4.08
CA VAL A 119 5.54 0.71 -5.42
C VAL A 119 5.33 -0.69 -5.97
N LEU A 120 4.43 -0.81 -6.94
CA LEU A 120 4.08 -2.06 -7.62
C LEU A 120 4.79 -2.10 -8.97
N MET A 121 5.73 -3.02 -9.12
CA MET A 121 6.55 -3.13 -10.33
C MET A 121 6.20 -4.38 -11.11
N ASP A 122 5.89 -4.20 -12.37
CA ASP A 122 5.65 -5.24 -13.34
C ASP A 122 6.94 -6.03 -13.63
N THR A 123 6.86 -7.35 -13.48
CA THR A 123 7.92 -8.30 -13.82
C THR A 123 7.47 -9.32 -14.85
N SER A 124 6.44 -9.01 -15.64
CA SER A 124 5.93 -9.83 -16.73
C SER A 124 6.93 -10.00 -17.86
N PRO A 125 6.71 -10.95 -18.80
CA PRO A 125 7.61 -11.17 -19.93
C PRO A 125 7.76 -9.96 -20.85
N SER A 126 6.70 -9.16 -21.03
CA SER A 126 6.74 -7.92 -21.82
C SER A 126 7.63 -6.85 -21.17
N ALA A 127 7.68 -6.82 -19.83
CA ALA A 127 8.56 -5.95 -19.07
C ALA A 127 10.02 -6.43 -19.00
N ALA A 128 10.33 -7.68 -19.40
CA ALA A 128 11.65 -8.31 -19.23
C ALA A 128 12.79 -7.47 -19.83
N GLY A 129 12.62 -6.95 -21.04
CA GLY A 129 13.61 -6.11 -21.72
C GLY A 129 13.83 -4.74 -21.06
N LYS A 130 12.96 -4.36 -20.15
CA LYS A 130 12.94 -3.06 -19.45
C LYS A 130 13.17 -3.19 -17.94
N LEU A 131 13.48 -4.40 -17.46
CA LEU A 131 13.62 -4.68 -16.03
C LEU A 131 14.63 -3.76 -15.34
N ALA A 132 15.77 -3.48 -15.98
CA ALA A 132 16.77 -2.55 -15.45
C ALA A 132 16.19 -1.12 -15.31
N PHE A 133 15.51 -0.64 -16.35
CA PHE A 133 14.83 0.64 -16.32
C PHE A 133 13.73 0.71 -15.26
N SER A 134 12.91 -0.34 -15.12
CA SER A 134 11.85 -0.39 -14.09
C SER A 134 12.42 -0.37 -12.66
N LYS A 135 13.52 -1.08 -12.42
CA LYS A 135 14.23 -1.07 -11.13
C LYS A 135 14.79 0.32 -10.80
N GLU A 136 15.49 0.92 -11.76
CA GLU A 136 16.03 2.28 -11.61
C GLU A 136 14.90 3.28 -11.38
N SER A 137 13.80 3.16 -12.12
CA SER A 137 12.61 3.98 -11.94
C SER A 137 11.98 3.85 -10.56
N ALA A 138 11.85 2.61 -10.06
CA ALA A 138 11.31 2.35 -8.74
C ALA A 138 12.17 2.98 -7.64
N MET A 139 13.49 2.86 -7.73
CA MET A 139 14.41 3.45 -6.75
C MET A 139 14.43 4.96 -6.82
N ASN A 140 14.54 5.55 -8.01
CA ASN A 140 14.52 7.00 -8.21
C ASN A 140 13.22 7.62 -7.69
N PHE A 141 12.08 6.92 -7.92
CA PHE A 141 10.81 7.34 -7.35
C PHE A 141 10.85 7.36 -5.83
N MET A 142 11.27 6.25 -5.18
CA MET A 142 11.31 6.16 -3.73
C MET A 142 12.26 7.20 -3.12
N HIS A 143 13.42 7.43 -3.73
CA HIS A 143 14.35 8.49 -3.31
C HIS A 143 13.75 9.90 -3.41
N THR A 144 12.99 10.16 -4.46
CA THR A 144 12.37 11.49 -4.69
C THR A 144 11.19 11.76 -3.78
N VAL A 145 10.39 10.72 -3.48
CA VAL A 145 9.10 10.89 -2.81
C VAL A 145 9.20 10.73 -1.30
N LEU A 146 10.07 9.84 -0.79
CA LEU A 146 10.11 9.54 0.64
C LEU A 146 10.80 10.64 1.47
N ARG A 147 10.07 11.15 2.46
CA ARG A 147 10.66 11.93 3.55
C ARG A 147 11.03 10.98 4.68
N LEU A 148 12.32 10.87 4.92
CA LEU A 148 12.86 10.01 5.97
C LEU A 148 12.18 10.28 7.32
N ARG A 149 11.94 9.22 8.09
CA ARG A 149 11.27 9.22 9.41
C ARG A 149 9.79 9.62 9.41
N LYS A 150 9.23 10.05 8.29
CA LYS A 150 7.82 10.44 8.20
C LYS A 150 7.03 9.55 7.26
N ASP A 151 7.51 9.39 6.03
CA ASP A 151 6.85 8.59 5.00
C ASP A 151 7.36 7.14 5.03
N ARG A 152 6.61 6.22 4.46
CA ARG A 152 7.00 4.81 4.35
C ARG A 152 6.68 4.30 2.95
N ALA A 153 7.58 3.50 2.42
CA ALA A 153 7.34 2.76 1.18
C ALA A 153 7.34 1.26 1.42
N ALA A 154 6.53 0.56 0.65
CA ALA A 154 6.60 -0.87 0.47
C ALA A 154 6.86 -1.16 -1.01
N PHE A 155 7.52 -2.26 -1.29
CA PHE A 155 7.83 -2.68 -2.65
C PHE A 155 7.24 -4.06 -2.94
N MET A 156 6.48 -4.15 -4.01
CA MET A 156 5.79 -5.34 -4.47
C MET A 156 6.09 -5.57 -5.95
N THR A 157 6.22 -6.80 -6.37
CA THR A 157 6.31 -7.17 -7.79
C THR A 157 5.09 -7.98 -8.17
N PHE A 158 4.69 -7.88 -9.42
CA PHE A 158 3.62 -8.69 -9.97
C PHE A 158 3.97 -9.21 -11.37
N ASP A 159 3.64 -10.46 -11.59
CA ASP A 159 3.59 -11.15 -12.86
C ASP A 159 2.40 -12.13 -12.82
N HIS A 160 2.57 -13.45 -12.92
CA HIS A 160 1.51 -14.43 -12.62
C HIS A 160 1.29 -14.59 -11.10
N GLU A 161 2.23 -14.11 -10.28
CA GLU A 161 2.16 -14.07 -8.82
C GLU A 161 2.33 -12.64 -8.34
N VAL A 162 1.61 -12.29 -7.29
CA VAL A 162 1.78 -11.04 -6.56
C VAL A 162 2.72 -11.31 -5.39
N THR A 163 3.84 -10.60 -5.33
CA THR A 163 4.87 -10.86 -4.31
C THR A 163 5.28 -9.59 -3.59
N LEU A 164 5.00 -9.51 -2.28
CA LEU A 164 5.56 -8.47 -1.42
C LEU A 164 7.06 -8.71 -1.22
N ARG A 165 7.89 -7.80 -1.71
CA ARG A 165 9.37 -7.88 -1.62
C ARG A 165 9.91 -7.18 -0.40
N GLN A 166 9.28 -6.06 0.00
CA GLN A 166 9.60 -5.30 1.19
C GLN A 166 8.33 -4.65 1.74
N ASP A 167 8.03 -4.90 3.00
CA ASP A 167 6.92 -4.22 3.70
C ASP A 167 7.30 -2.78 4.07
N PHE A 168 6.34 -1.99 4.53
CA PHE A 168 6.49 -0.57 4.81
C PHE A 168 7.72 -0.24 5.66
N THR A 169 8.61 0.55 5.09
CA THR A 169 9.84 1.02 5.73
C THR A 169 10.18 2.44 5.27
N ASP A 170 10.93 3.16 6.08
CA ASP A 170 11.58 4.43 5.73
C ASP A 170 13.07 4.26 5.40
N LYS A 171 13.55 3.01 5.39
CA LYS A 171 14.95 2.66 5.14
C LYS A 171 15.18 2.35 3.67
N LEU A 172 15.79 3.29 2.97
CA LEU A 172 16.07 3.17 1.53
C LEU A 172 16.99 1.99 1.20
N ASP A 173 17.90 1.61 2.10
CA ASP A 173 18.79 0.45 1.91
C ASP A 173 18.04 -0.89 1.87
N LEU A 174 16.95 -1.02 2.63
CA LEU A 174 16.10 -2.22 2.58
C LEU A 174 15.30 -2.28 1.27
N LEU A 175 14.78 -1.14 0.84
CA LEU A 175 14.07 -1.02 -0.44
C LEU A 175 15.01 -1.30 -1.61
N GLN A 176 16.23 -0.75 -1.60
CA GLN A 176 17.25 -1.02 -2.61
C GLN A 176 17.55 -2.51 -2.72
N LYS A 177 17.83 -3.17 -1.58
CA LYS A 177 18.07 -4.63 -1.56
C LYS A 177 16.90 -5.43 -2.13
N ALA A 178 15.66 -5.02 -1.80
CA ALA A 178 14.48 -5.69 -2.32
C ALA A 178 14.35 -5.55 -3.83
N VAL A 179 14.61 -4.36 -4.38
CA VAL A 179 14.60 -4.10 -5.83
C VAL A 179 15.73 -4.86 -6.53
N ASP A 180 16.95 -4.84 -5.98
CA ASP A 180 18.11 -5.54 -6.57
C ASP A 180 17.91 -7.05 -6.64
N ASN A 181 17.19 -7.63 -5.67
CA ASN A 181 16.89 -9.05 -5.61
C ASN A 181 15.87 -9.54 -6.67
N VAL A 182 15.20 -8.66 -7.38
CA VAL A 182 14.35 -9.04 -8.52
C VAL A 182 15.24 -9.44 -9.68
N LYS A 183 15.32 -10.74 -10.01
CA LYS A 183 16.30 -11.26 -10.97
C LYS A 183 15.71 -11.78 -12.27
N LYS A 184 14.48 -12.26 -12.25
CA LYS A 184 13.87 -12.92 -13.42
C LYS A 184 12.46 -12.38 -13.67
N PRO A 185 12.08 -12.23 -14.94
CA PRO A 185 10.69 -11.99 -15.30
C PRO A 185 9.85 -13.25 -15.04
N GLY A 186 8.57 -13.03 -14.73
CA GLY A 186 7.56 -14.07 -14.63
C GLY A 186 6.96 -14.48 -15.98
N SER A 187 5.72 -14.98 -15.96
CA SER A 187 5.09 -15.55 -17.16
C SER A 187 3.87 -14.78 -17.70
N GLN A 188 3.20 -13.99 -16.86
CA GLN A 188 1.94 -13.27 -17.17
C GLN A 188 1.89 -11.97 -16.37
N THR A 189 0.73 -11.26 -16.40
CA THR A 189 0.57 -9.96 -15.73
C THR A 189 -0.73 -9.94 -14.93
N ALA A 190 -0.64 -9.97 -13.58
CA ALA A 190 -1.75 -9.87 -12.65
C ALA A 190 -1.80 -8.48 -11.99
N LEU A 191 -2.00 -7.44 -12.81
CA LEU A 191 -1.99 -6.05 -12.36
C LEU A 191 -3.13 -5.73 -11.40
N TYR A 192 -4.37 -6.14 -11.73
CA TYR A 192 -5.54 -5.80 -10.92
C TYR A 192 -5.54 -6.57 -9.60
N ASP A 193 -5.06 -7.81 -9.59
CA ASP A 193 -4.87 -8.57 -8.35
C ASP A 193 -3.84 -7.90 -7.44
N ALA A 194 -2.73 -7.38 -7.99
CA ALA A 194 -1.72 -6.66 -7.22
C ALA A 194 -2.27 -5.36 -6.60
N VAL A 195 -3.07 -4.61 -7.35
CA VAL A 195 -3.74 -3.40 -6.84
C VAL A 195 -4.73 -3.77 -5.74
N TRP A 196 -5.51 -4.83 -5.96
CA TRP A 196 -6.51 -5.30 -5.00
C TRP A 196 -5.86 -5.73 -3.69
N GLU A 197 -4.89 -6.64 -3.75
CA GLU A 197 -4.19 -7.18 -2.60
C GLU A 197 -3.46 -6.08 -1.81
N PHE A 198 -2.72 -5.21 -2.50
CA PHE A 198 -2.00 -4.14 -1.81
C PHE A 198 -2.93 -3.13 -1.15
N SER A 199 -4.02 -2.76 -1.80
CA SER A 199 -5.01 -1.83 -1.26
C SER A 199 -5.70 -2.40 -0.03
N ASP A 200 -6.14 -3.66 -0.11
CA ASP A 200 -6.90 -4.33 0.95
C ASP A 200 -6.03 -4.72 2.14
N GLU A 201 -4.93 -5.40 1.89
CA GLU A 201 -4.11 -5.97 2.96
C GLU A 201 -3.13 -4.96 3.57
N LYS A 202 -2.59 -4.04 2.76
CA LYS A 202 -1.51 -3.15 3.20
C LYS A 202 -1.98 -1.74 3.51
N LEU A 203 -2.85 -1.16 2.70
CA LEU A 203 -3.22 0.25 2.85
C LEU A 203 -4.47 0.47 3.69
N ARG A 204 -5.38 -0.49 3.80
CA ARG A 204 -6.66 -0.33 4.50
C ARG A 204 -6.54 0.29 5.89
N ASN A 205 -5.58 -0.19 6.68
CA ASN A 205 -5.46 0.13 8.11
C ASN A 205 -4.36 1.16 8.44
N VAL A 206 -3.72 1.77 7.45
CA VAL A 206 -2.67 2.75 7.72
C VAL A 206 -3.26 4.14 7.97
N ALA A 207 -2.70 4.86 8.93
CA ALA A 207 -3.09 6.22 9.25
C ALA A 207 -2.20 7.22 8.49
N GLY A 208 -2.69 7.70 7.34
CA GLY A 208 -1.95 8.64 6.49
C GLY A 208 -2.51 8.70 5.08
N ARG A 209 -1.79 9.35 4.17
CA ARG A 209 -2.12 9.34 2.74
C ARG A 209 -1.73 8.00 2.15
N ARG A 210 -2.64 7.35 1.46
CA ARG A 210 -2.49 6.03 0.88
C ARG A 210 -2.29 6.17 -0.63
N VAL A 211 -1.17 5.66 -1.11
CA VAL A 211 -0.75 5.84 -2.49
C VAL A 211 -0.22 4.54 -3.05
N ILE A 212 -0.58 4.25 -4.28
CA ILE A 212 0.05 3.22 -5.10
C ILE A 212 0.70 3.90 -6.31
N VAL A 213 1.93 3.51 -6.61
CA VAL A 213 2.59 3.84 -7.87
C VAL A 213 2.87 2.56 -8.62
N ILE A 214 2.29 2.45 -9.79
CA ILE A 214 2.41 1.28 -10.66
C ILE A 214 3.43 1.58 -11.75
N ILE A 215 4.41 0.69 -11.93
CA ILE A 215 5.39 0.74 -13.02
C ILE A 215 5.12 -0.48 -13.89
N THR A 216 4.51 -0.28 -15.05
CA THR A 216 4.01 -1.36 -15.92
C THR A 216 3.98 -0.94 -17.38
N ASP A 217 3.79 -1.87 -18.28
CA ASP A 217 3.39 -1.60 -19.67
C ASP A 217 1.86 -1.60 -19.87
N GLY A 218 1.08 -1.80 -18.80
CA GLY A 218 -0.35 -1.50 -18.72
C GLY A 218 -1.30 -2.63 -19.11
N ASP A 219 -0.84 -3.76 -19.64
CA ASP A 219 -1.71 -4.86 -20.06
C ASP A 219 -1.87 -5.89 -18.94
N ASP A 220 -3.08 -6.02 -18.40
CA ASP A 220 -3.46 -7.14 -17.52
C ASP A 220 -3.83 -8.36 -18.36
N THR A 221 -3.24 -9.52 -18.04
CA THR A 221 -3.48 -10.76 -18.78
C THR A 221 -3.87 -11.94 -17.89
N PHE A 222 -3.80 -11.80 -16.57
CA PHE A 222 -3.92 -12.95 -15.67
C PHE A 222 -4.70 -12.70 -14.39
N SER A 223 -5.04 -11.47 -14.05
CA SER A 223 -5.80 -11.17 -12.83
C SER A 223 -7.14 -11.91 -12.80
N ARG A 224 -7.52 -12.32 -11.61
CA ARG A 224 -8.88 -12.76 -11.28
C ARG A 224 -9.81 -11.57 -11.11
N ALA A 225 -9.29 -10.51 -10.48
CA ALA A 225 -9.96 -9.24 -10.36
C ALA A 225 -10.08 -8.56 -11.73
N LYS A 226 -11.17 -7.79 -11.91
CA LYS A 226 -11.37 -6.93 -13.07
C LYS A 226 -10.86 -5.52 -12.74
N LEU A 227 -10.72 -4.68 -13.77
CA LEU A 227 -10.39 -3.28 -13.60
C LEU A 227 -11.34 -2.58 -12.62
N GLU A 228 -12.64 -2.87 -12.71
CA GLU A 228 -13.66 -2.30 -11.83
C GLU A 228 -13.48 -2.72 -10.38
N ASP A 229 -13.05 -3.95 -10.12
CA ASP A 229 -12.78 -4.45 -8.76
C ASP A 229 -11.53 -3.76 -8.16
N ALA A 230 -10.49 -3.54 -8.97
CA ALA A 230 -9.29 -2.83 -8.57
C ALA A 230 -9.58 -1.35 -8.26
N ILE A 231 -10.41 -0.69 -9.08
CA ILE A 231 -10.88 0.68 -8.83
C ILE A 231 -11.71 0.73 -7.56
N ASP A 232 -12.66 -0.18 -7.39
CA ASP A 232 -13.56 -0.21 -6.23
C ASP A 232 -12.79 -0.37 -4.92
N ILE A 233 -11.86 -1.32 -4.84
CA ILE A 233 -11.07 -1.51 -3.62
C ILE A 233 -10.16 -0.31 -3.33
N ALA A 234 -9.53 0.28 -4.35
CA ALA A 234 -8.71 1.47 -4.18
C ALA A 234 -9.53 2.67 -3.67
N GLN A 235 -10.75 2.85 -4.20
CA GLN A 235 -11.67 3.88 -3.73
C GLN A 235 -12.14 3.65 -2.29
N ARG A 236 -12.44 2.40 -1.90
CA ARG A 236 -12.84 2.04 -0.53
C ARG A 236 -11.71 2.22 0.47
N THR A 237 -10.50 1.90 0.09
CA THR A 237 -9.31 2.11 0.91
C THR A 237 -8.75 3.52 0.80
N GLU A 238 -9.44 4.42 0.08
CA GLU A 238 -9.04 5.82 -0.13
C GLU A 238 -7.62 5.95 -0.70
N THR A 239 -7.25 5.01 -1.55
CA THR A 239 -5.94 4.91 -2.18
C THR A 239 -5.94 5.69 -3.50
N THR A 240 -5.01 6.61 -3.65
CA THR A 240 -4.74 7.31 -4.92
C THR A 240 -3.72 6.50 -5.71
N ILE A 241 -4.01 6.23 -6.99
CA ILE A 241 -3.13 5.44 -7.86
C ILE A 241 -2.48 6.33 -8.92
N PHE A 242 -1.16 6.26 -9.02
CA PHE A 242 -0.38 6.84 -10.10
C PHE A 242 0.20 5.72 -10.97
N GLY A 243 0.14 5.89 -12.28
CA GLY A 243 0.67 4.94 -13.24
C GLY A 243 1.88 5.50 -13.99
N ILE A 244 2.88 4.67 -14.19
CA ILE A 244 4.06 4.97 -15.01
C ILE A 244 4.13 3.89 -16.09
N SER A 245 3.79 4.28 -17.32
CA SER A 245 3.90 3.36 -18.46
C SER A 245 5.35 3.26 -18.92
N THR A 246 5.84 2.05 -19.01
CA THR A 246 7.19 1.74 -19.53
C THR A 246 7.20 1.49 -21.04
N LYS A 247 6.04 1.51 -21.73
CA LYS A 247 5.93 1.27 -23.18
C LYS A 247 6.66 2.32 -24.00
N ALA A 248 6.50 3.58 -23.65
CA ALA A 248 7.02 4.71 -24.44
C ALA A 248 8.56 4.78 -24.47
N GLY A 249 9.26 4.24 -23.47
CA GLY A 249 10.72 4.25 -23.39
C GLY A 249 11.44 3.50 -24.52
N PHE A 250 10.73 2.59 -25.18
CA PHE A 250 11.29 1.85 -26.33
C PHE A 250 10.96 2.50 -27.68
N LEU A 251 9.86 3.24 -27.77
CA LEU A 251 9.42 3.90 -29.01
C LEU A 251 10.04 5.30 -29.22
N GLY A 252 10.52 5.94 -28.16
CA GLY A 252 11.24 7.22 -28.26
C GLY A 252 12.56 7.17 -29.00
N SER A 253 13.01 5.95 -29.40
CA SER A 253 14.16 5.75 -30.28
C SER A 253 13.80 5.78 -31.78
N VAL A 254 12.52 5.87 -32.13
CA VAL A 254 12.06 5.92 -33.51
C VAL A 254 11.89 7.38 -33.91
N PRO A 255 12.71 7.89 -34.87
CA PRO A 255 12.59 9.28 -35.34
C PRO A 255 11.17 9.55 -35.85
N GLY A 256 10.54 10.61 -35.33
CA GLY A 256 9.20 11.06 -35.74
C GLY A 256 8.04 10.51 -34.95
N VAL A 257 8.28 9.68 -33.92
CA VAL A 257 7.25 9.25 -32.96
C VAL A 257 7.46 10.00 -31.65
N GLU A 258 6.55 10.90 -31.33
CA GLU A 258 6.56 11.56 -30.03
C GLU A 258 6.17 10.54 -28.93
N ALA A 259 6.97 10.46 -27.87
CA ALA A 259 6.67 9.65 -26.72
C ALA A 259 5.27 10.05 -26.15
N GLY A 260 4.39 9.06 -25.97
CA GLY A 260 3.06 9.30 -25.42
C GLY A 260 1.91 9.54 -26.40
N THR A 261 2.16 9.45 -27.73
CA THR A 261 1.11 9.69 -28.74
C THR A 261 0.25 8.47 -29.08
N VAL A 262 0.75 7.25 -28.86
CA VAL A 262 0.00 6.02 -29.14
C VAL A 262 -0.51 5.42 -27.83
N LYS A 263 -1.79 5.66 -27.54
CA LYS A 263 -2.49 5.04 -26.40
C LYS A 263 -3.18 3.76 -26.88
N ASP A 264 -2.59 2.64 -26.55
CA ASP A 264 -3.22 1.33 -26.76
C ASP A 264 -4.28 1.02 -25.68
N LYS A 265 -4.77 -0.20 -25.65
CA LYS A 265 -5.79 -0.65 -24.70
C LYS A 265 -5.29 -0.62 -23.26
N GLY A 266 -4.05 -1.06 -23.00
CA GLY A 266 -3.45 -1.07 -21.67
C GLY A 266 -3.25 0.35 -21.14
N ASP A 267 -2.76 1.26 -21.97
CA ASP A 267 -2.61 2.67 -21.61
C ASP A 267 -3.93 3.33 -21.22
N LYS A 268 -5.03 2.98 -21.92
CA LYS A 268 -6.38 3.48 -21.59
C LYS A 268 -6.85 2.94 -20.24
N TYR A 269 -6.60 1.66 -19.97
CA TYR A 269 -6.98 1.04 -18.70
C TYR A 269 -6.16 1.58 -17.53
N LEU A 270 -4.85 1.76 -17.72
CA LEU A 270 -3.99 2.39 -16.73
C LEU A 270 -4.43 3.83 -16.45
N THR A 271 -4.75 4.60 -17.50
CA THR A 271 -5.28 5.97 -17.36
C THR A 271 -6.57 5.96 -16.54
N ARG A 272 -7.52 5.11 -16.89
CA ARG A 272 -8.80 4.99 -16.19
C ARG A 272 -8.61 4.60 -14.71
N LEU A 273 -7.77 3.61 -14.42
CA LEU A 273 -7.45 3.19 -13.05
C LEU A 273 -6.91 4.35 -12.20
N CYS A 274 -6.02 5.15 -12.78
CA CYS A 274 -5.45 6.31 -12.10
C CYS A 274 -6.49 7.43 -11.91
N GLU A 275 -7.18 7.83 -12.97
CA GLU A 275 -8.14 8.95 -12.93
C GLU A 275 -9.31 8.68 -11.99
N GLU A 276 -9.88 7.47 -12.00
CA GLU A 276 -11.02 7.10 -11.14
C GLU A 276 -10.62 6.98 -9.65
N THR A 277 -9.32 6.91 -9.35
CA THR A 277 -8.79 6.93 -7.98
C THR A 277 -8.23 8.30 -7.56
N GLY A 278 -8.32 9.31 -8.44
CA GLY A 278 -7.87 10.68 -8.19
C GLY A 278 -6.39 10.94 -8.51
N GLY A 279 -5.69 9.99 -9.11
CA GLY A 279 -4.32 10.12 -9.57
C GLY A 279 -4.18 10.41 -11.06
N GLU A 280 -3.01 10.11 -11.62
CA GLU A 280 -2.66 10.41 -13.02
C GLU A 280 -1.73 9.32 -13.58
N ALA A 281 -1.87 9.00 -14.86
CA ALA A 281 -0.95 8.12 -15.57
C ALA A 281 0.07 8.93 -16.41
N PHE A 282 1.33 8.53 -16.32
CA PHE A 282 2.45 9.15 -17.02
C PHE A 282 3.00 8.20 -18.07
N PHE A 283 3.11 8.70 -19.29
CA PHE A 283 3.63 7.97 -20.45
C PHE A 283 4.97 8.60 -20.84
N THR A 284 6.05 8.03 -20.29
CA THR A 284 7.38 8.64 -20.43
C THR A 284 8.29 7.78 -21.29
N GLY A 285 8.97 8.41 -22.23
CA GLY A 285 9.94 7.75 -23.10
C GLY A 285 11.38 7.79 -22.61
N ASP A 286 11.70 8.62 -21.61
CA ASP A 286 13.06 8.86 -21.15
C ASP A 286 13.13 9.12 -19.64
N MET A 287 14.34 8.99 -19.08
CA MET A 287 14.59 9.17 -17.64
C MET A 287 14.31 10.59 -17.17
N LEU A 288 14.57 11.60 -17.98
CA LEU A 288 14.34 13.00 -17.61
C LEU A 288 12.84 13.31 -17.49
N ALA A 289 12.04 12.77 -18.42
CA ALA A 289 10.58 12.90 -18.34
C ALA A 289 10.04 12.14 -17.11
N LEU A 290 10.63 10.99 -16.77
CA LEU A 290 10.30 10.20 -15.58
C LEU A 290 10.64 10.94 -14.29
N GLU A 291 11.80 11.56 -14.19
CA GLU A 291 12.17 12.39 -13.03
C GLU A 291 11.20 13.55 -12.82
N ARG A 292 10.78 14.21 -13.91
CA ARG A 292 9.75 15.26 -13.85
C ARG A 292 8.41 14.72 -13.36
N ALA A 293 8.01 13.50 -13.79
CA ALA A 293 6.80 12.84 -13.31
C ALA A 293 6.91 12.53 -11.81
N PHE A 294 8.03 12.02 -11.34
CA PHE A 294 8.26 11.73 -9.92
C PHE A 294 8.21 12.99 -9.06
N LYS A 295 8.88 14.05 -9.51
CA LYS A 295 8.81 15.36 -8.85
C LYS A 295 7.37 15.85 -8.77
N LYS A 296 6.61 15.77 -9.87
CA LYS A 296 5.20 16.16 -9.91
C LYS A 296 4.36 15.35 -8.91
N ILE A 297 4.51 14.01 -8.89
CA ILE A 297 3.82 13.14 -7.92
C ILE A 297 4.20 13.54 -6.48
N SER A 298 5.50 13.74 -6.21
CA SER A 298 5.98 14.13 -4.89
C SER A 298 5.38 15.46 -4.42
N GLU A 299 5.35 16.45 -5.27
CA GLU A 299 4.76 17.77 -5.00
C GLU A 299 3.24 17.65 -4.79
N GLU A 300 2.55 16.89 -5.63
CA GLU A 300 1.12 16.67 -5.55
C GLU A 300 0.73 15.98 -4.23
N LEU A 301 1.43 14.94 -3.83
CA LEU A 301 1.19 14.24 -2.57
C LEU A 301 1.33 15.16 -1.35
N ARG A 302 2.02 16.29 -1.47
CA ARG A 302 2.22 17.26 -0.39
C ARG A 302 1.22 18.40 -0.42
N SER A 303 0.78 18.80 -1.61
CA SER A 303 -0.08 19.95 -1.85
C SER A 303 -1.55 19.60 -2.04
N GLN A 304 -1.86 18.30 -2.16
CA GLN A 304 -3.22 17.82 -2.36
C GLN A 304 -4.09 18.10 -1.13
N TYR A 305 -5.25 18.68 -1.37
CA TYR A 305 -6.28 18.84 -0.34
C TYR A 305 -7.02 17.53 -0.15
N ILE A 306 -7.43 17.23 1.08
CA ILE A 306 -8.36 16.15 1.37
C ILE A 306 -9.64 16.77 1.89
N ILE A 307 -10.71 16.58 1.15
CA ILE A 307 -12.06 17.02 1.55
C ILE A 307 -12.82 15.78 1.99
N THR A 308 -13.36 15.82 3.20
CA THR A 308 -14.21 14.75 3.72
C THR A 308 -15.61 15.26 3.90
N TYR A 309 -16.59 14.48 3.51
CA TYR A 309 -18.00 14.76 3.76
C TYR A 309 -18.75 13.50 4.15
N ARG A 310 -19.87 13.68 4.85
CA ARG A 310 -20.80 12.61 5.16
C ARG A 310 -21.94 12.66 4.16
N PRO A 311 -22.14 11.60 3.34
CA PRO A 311 -23.23 11.59 2.37
C PRO A 311 -24.59 11.79 3.03
N ALA A 312 -25.40 12.70 2.49
CA ALA A 312 -26.80 12.86 2.90
C ALA A 312 -27.61 11.59 2.60
N ASN A 313 -27.28 10.92 1.49
CA ASN A 313 -27.83 9.61 1.15
C ASN A 313 -27.00 8.50 1.79
N GLN A 314 -27.51 7.89 2.86
CA GLN A 314 -26.82 6.82 3.60
C GLN A 314 -27.25 5.42 3.16
N ASN A 315 -27.87 5.26 1.99
CA ASN A 315 -28.21 3.94 1.45
C ASN A 315 -26.96 3.26 0.88
N TYR A 316 -26.59 2.13 1.44
CA TYR A 316 -25.47 1.31 0.97
C TYR A 316 -25.98 0.28 -0.06
N ASP A 317 -26.45 0.77 -1.20
CA ASP A 317 -27.14 -0.01 -2.22
C ASP A 317 -26.21 -0.56 -3.31
N GLY A 318 -24.90 -0.30 -3.18
CA GLY A 318 -23.89 -0.73 -4.15
C GLY A 318 -23.92 0.08 -5.45
N ARG A 319 -24.74 1.12 -5.55
CA ARG A 319 -24.79 1.98 -6.73
C ARG A 319 -23.61 2.93 -6.77
N GLU A 320 -23.21 3.26 -7.98
CA GLU A 320 -22.27 4.32 -8.24
C GLU A 320 -22.92 5.67 -7.98
N ARG A 321 -22.21 6.56 -7.25
CA ARG A 321 -22.61 7.93 -6.97
C ARG A 321 -21.61 8.87 -7.59
N LYS A 322 -22.12 9.84 -8.32
CA LYS A 322 -21.31 10.88 -8.95
C LYS A 322 -20.91 11.92 -7.91
N VAL A 323 -19.63 12.28 -7.91
CA VAL A 323 -19.09 13.30 -7.02
C VAL A 323 -18.50 14.42 -7.87
N GLU A 324 -18.83 15.65 -7.48
CA GLU A 324 -18.27 16.83 -8.11
C GLU A 324 -17.79 17.81 -7.04
N VAL A 325 -16.58 18.31 -7.19
CA VAL A 325 -16.04 19.40 -6.38
C VAL A 325 -15.97 20.64 -7.26
N ARG A 326 -16.51 21.74 -6.77
CA ARG A 326 -16.51 23.05 -7.45
C ARG A 326 -15.89 24.09 -6.54
N PHE A 327 -15.39 25.17 -7.13
CA PHE A 327 -15.08 26.35 -6.35
C PHE A 327 -16.36 27.07 -5.95
N THR A 328 -16.39 27.54 -4.69
CA THR A 328 -17.52 28.36 -4.20
C THR A 328 -17.61 29.69 -4.95
N ASP A 329 -16.45 30.28 -5.27
CA ASP A 329 -16.35 31.44 -6.14
C ASP A 329 -16.15 31.00 -7.59
N GLY A 330 -17.14 31.26 -8.43
CA GLY A 330 -17.12 30.91 -9.86
C GLY A 330 -15.94 31.50 -10.65
N SER A 331 -15.43 32.67 -10.24
CA SER A 331 -14.26 33.29 -10.90
C SER A 331 -12.99 32.43 -10.77
N LYS A 332 -12.91 31.58 -9.77
CA LYS A 332 -11.80 30.62 -9.59
C LYS A 332 -11.88 29.48 -10.58
N SER A 333 -13.07 29.06 -11.00
CA SER A 333 -13.27 27.98 -11.95
C SER A 333 -12.68 28.30 -13.34
N ASP A 334 -12.69 29.56 -13.74
CA ASP A 334 -12.10 29.99 -15.01
C ASP A 334 -10.56 30.00 -14.96
N LYS A 335 -10.01 30.18 -13.78
CA LYS A 335 -8.58 30.33 -13.56
C LYS A 335 -7.88 29.04 -13.21
N TYR A 336 -8.47 28.23 -12.35
CA TYR A 336 -7.88 27.02 -11.79
C TYR A 336 -8.52 25.76 -12.38
N LYS A 337 -7.70 24.70 -12.55
CA LYS A 337 -8.18 23.36 -12.86
C LYS A 337 -8.23 22.55 -11.59
N LEU A 338 -9.34 21.82 -11.40
CA LEU A 338 -9.58 20.95 -10.27
C LEU A 338 -9.62 19.51 -10.75
N ARG A 339 -8.91 18.61 -10.07
CA ARG A 339 -8.94 17.16 -10.30
C ARG A 339 -9.26 16.43 -9.00
N THR A 340 -10.20 15.52 -9.08
CA THR A 340 -10.58 14.58 -8.01
C THR A 340 -11.22 13.36 -8.65
N LYS A 341 -11.51 12.31 -7.87
CA LYS A 341 -12.31 11.19 -8.38
C LYS A 341 -13.73 11.67 -8.74
N ALA A 342 -14.27 11.17 -9.85
CA ALA A 342 -15.57 11.60 -10.35
C ALA A 342 -16.75 10.82 -9.73
N SER A 343 -16.51 9.66 -9.15
CA SER A 343 -17.54 8.82 -8.56
C SER A 343 -16.97 7.87 -7.52
N TYR A 344 -17.85 7.21 -6.78
CA TYR A 344 -17.53 6.08 -5.93
C TYR A 344 -18.73 5.14 -5.83
N ARG A 345 -18.51 3.89 -5.42
CA ARG A 345 -19.58 2.93 -5.20
C ARG A 345 -19.99 2.88 -3.73
N ALA A 346 -21.28 3.14 -3.46
CA ALA A 346 -21.86 3.14 -2.11
C ALA A 346 -22.09 1.71 -1.63
N VAL A 347 -21.07 1.07 -1.08
CA VAL A 347 -21.17 -0.27 -0.50
C VAL A 347 -21.04 -0.21 1.00
N LYS A 348 -21.84 -1.03 1.67
CA LYS A 348 -21.66 -1.22 3.11
C LYS A 348 -20.31 -1.92 3.30
N ASP A 349 -19.47 -1.32 4.10
CA ASP A 349 -18.22 -1.95 4.49
C ASP A 349 -18.55 -3.19 5.35
N SER A 350 -18.66 -4.34 4.68
CA SER A 350 -18.91 -5.63 5.32
C SER A 350 -17.63 -6.21 5.94
N LEU A 351 -16.68 -5.33 6.28
CA LEU A 351 -15.43 -5.74 6.88
C LEU A 351 -15.66 -6.10 8.35
N LYS A 352 -15.91 -7.37 8.53
CA LYS A 352 -15.72 -8.05 9.81
C LYS A 352 -14.32 -8.68 9.83
#